data_1fb3d6669601190058ecea78cc7e6710
#
_entry.id   1fb3d6669601190058ecea78cc7e6710
#
_cell.length_a   1.000
_cell.length_b   1.000
_cell.length_c   1.000
_cell.angle_alpha   90.00
_cell.angle_beta   90.00
_cell.angle_gamma   90.00
#
_symmetry.space_group_name_H-M   'P 1'
#
loop_
_entity.id
_entity.type
_entity.pdbx_description
1 polymer ?
#
loop_
_entity_poly.entity_id
_entity_poly.type
_entity_poly.pdbx_seq_one_letter_code
_entity_poly.pdbx_strand_id
1 'polypeptide(L)' 'MNGQNRKDITPGSSVNIVLKADQRTGKLTSGIVKDILTNSAFHPHGIKVRLTDGQVGRVQEIKPHQ' A
#
# COMPACT_ATOMS: atom_id res chain seq x y z
N MET A 1 -2.50 -9.36 6.71
CA MET A 1 -2.11 -9.74 5.34
C MET A 1 -1.02 -8.80 4.87
N ASN A 2 -0.06 -9.31 4.14
CA ASN A 2 0.97 -8.45 3.56
C ASN A 2 0.45 -7.80 2.27
N GLY A 3 1.14 -6.79 1.80
CA GLY A 3 0.72 -6.01 0.63
C GLY A 3 1.36 -6.43 -0.68
N GLN A 4 1.77 -7.69 -0.82
CA GLN A 4 2.48 -8.15 -2.01
C GLN A 4 1.56 -8.59 -3.14
N ASN A 5 0.33 -8.98 -2.84
CA ASN A 5 -0.64 -9.45 -3.85
C ASN A 5 -1.66 -8.37 -4.15
N ARG A 6 -1.78 -8.00 -5.43
CA ARG A 6 -2.70 -6.96 -5.87
C ARG A 6 -4.16 -7.31 -5.56
N LYS A 7 -4.52 -8.59 -5.62
CA LYS A 7 -5.89 -9.03 -5.36
C LYS A 7 -6.36 -8.79 -3.92
N ASP A 8 -5.42 -8.62 -3.00
CA ASP A 8 -5.73 -8.38 -1.59
C ASP A 8 -5.98 -6.91 -1.29
N ILE A 9 -5.77 -6.04 -2.28
CA ILE A 9 -5.87 -4.59 -2.13
C ILE A 9 -6.92 -4.08 -3.09
N THR A 10 -7.88 -3.30 -2.57
CA THR A 10 -8.90 -2.67 -3.38
C THR A 10 -8.98 -1.20 -3.02
N PRO A 11 -9.50 -0.33 -3.93
CA PRO A 11 -9.79 1.05 -3.55
C PRO A 11 -10.72 1.07 -2.33
N GLY A 12 -10.37 1.87 -1.34
CA GLY A 12 -11.08 1.90 -0.06
C GLY A 12 -10.45 1.06 1.03
N SER A 13 -9.46 0.22 0.70
CA SER A 13 -8.75 -0.58 1.72
C SER A 13 -7.95 0.32 2.64
N SER A 14 -7.94 -0.02 3.94
CA SER A 14 -7.08 0.64 4.91
C SER A 14 -5.76 -0.10 4.96
N VAL A 15 -4.66 0.63 4.74
CA VAL A 15 -3.33 0.01 4.60
C VAL A 15 -2.27 0.83 5.32
N ASN A 16 -1.14 0.17 5.58
CA ASN A 16 0.10 0.84 5.98
C ASN A 16 1.07 0.74 4.82
N ILE A 17 1.60 1.87 4.40
CA ILE A 17 2.53 1.94 3.27
C ILE A 17 3.87 2.49 3.71
N VAL A 18 4.90 2.22 2.91
CA VAL A 18 6.22 2.85 3.03
C VAL A 18 6.35 3.86 1.91
N LEU A 19 6.48 5.14 2.26
CA LEU A 19 6.73 6.20 1.29
C LEU A 19 8.16 6.07 0.76
N LYS A 20 8.40 6.60 -0.44
CA LYS A 20 9.73 6.55 -1.05
C LYS A 20 10.81 7.12 -0.12
N ALA A 21 10.50 8.23 0.55
CA ALA A 21 11.43 8.88 1.46
C ALA A 21 11.70 8.06 2.72
N ASP A 22 10.82 7.11 3.05
CA ASP A 22 10.91 6.33 4.28
C ASP A 22 11.42 4.90 4.06
N GLN A 23 11.82 4.56 2.85
CA GLN A 23 12.27 3.20 2.54
C GLN A 23 13.49 2.78 3.35
N ARG A 24 14.35 3.73 3.72
CA ARG A 24 15.56 3.45 4.49
C ARG A 24 15.26 3.03 5.92
N THR A 25 14.23 3.61 6.50
CA THR A 25 13.89 3.38 7.91
C THR A 25 12.74 2.39 8.08
N GLY A 26 11.96 2.14 7.01
CA GLY A 26 10.79 1.31 7.09
C GLY A 26 9.61 1.93 7.79
N LYS A 27 9.63 3.26 7.99
CA LYS A 27 8.52 3.96 8.64
C LYS A 27 7.22 3.73 7.87
N LEU A 28 6.16 3.39 8.58
CA LEU A 28 4.86 3.14 7.99
C LEU A 28 3.95 4.36 8.07
N THR A 29 3.20 4.58 6.99
CA THR A 29 2.20 5.62 6.90
C THR A 29 0.84 4.97 6.66
N SER A 30 -0.13 5.26 7.51
CA SER A 30 -1.48 4.71 7.39
C SER A 30 -2.31 5.55 6.44
N GLY A 31 -3.20 4.91 5.70
CA GLY A 31 -4.14 5.62 4.84
C GLY A 31 -5.10 4.70 4.13
N ILE A 32 -5.96 5.30 3.32
CA ILE A 32 -6.97 4.60 2.54
C ILE A 32 -6.55 4.62 1.07
N VAL A 33 -6.60 3.48 0.43
CA VAL A 33 -6.23 3.34 -0.98
C VAL A 33 -7.24 4.06 -1.87
N LYS A 34 -6.74 4.93 -2.74
CA LYS A 34 -7.52 5.56 -3.80
C LYS A 34 -7.30 4.82 -5.11
N ASP A 35 -6.04 4.66 -5.51
CA ASP A 35 -5.66 4.02 -6.77
C ASP A 35 -4.59 2.97 -6.54
N ILE A 36 -4.62 1.91 -7.33
CA ILE A 36 -3.57 0.90 -7.35
C ILE A 36 -2.70 1.18 -8.56
N LEU A 37 -1.43 1.44 -8.35
CA LEU A 37 -0.51 1.87 -9.41
C LEU A 37 0.33 0.73 -9.98
N THR A 38 0.43 -0.41 -9.27
CA THR A 38 1.14 -1.59 -9.76
C THR A 38 0.21 -2.41 -10.63
N ASN A 39 0.62 -2.68 -11.88
CA ASN A 39 -0.18 -3.46 -12.81
C ASN A 39 0.01 -4.97 -12.62
N SER A 40 1.13 -5.39 -12.05
CA SER A 40 1.40 -6.81 -11.82
C SER A 40 0.56 -7.35 -10.69
N ALA A 41 0.23 -8.65 -10.75
CA ALA A 41 -0.55 -9.31 -9.70
C ALA A 41 0.22 -9.43 -8.40
N PHE A 42 1.55 -9.39 -8.46
CA PHE A 42 2.43 -9.58 -7.32
C PHE A 42 3.65 -8.66 -7.43
N HIS A 43 4.11 -8.14 -6.29
CA HIS A 43 5.37 -7.40 -6.23
C HIS A 43 6.05 -7.71 -4.90
N PRO A 44 7.33 -8.13 -4.92
CA PRO A 44 8.04 -8.55 -3.69
C PRO A 44 8.22 -7.44 -2.66
N HIS A 45 8.24 -6.18 -3.09
CA HIS A 45 8.38 -5.02 -2.18
C HIS A 45 7.05 -4.41 -1.80
N GLY A 46 5.93 -5.01 -2.22
CA GLY A 46 4.60 -4.50 -1.97
C GLY A 46 4.00 -3.78 -3.16
N ILE A 47 2.68 -3.82 -3.26
CA ILE A 47 1.92 -3.16 -4.32
C ILE A 47 1.98 -1.65 -4.10
N LYS A 48 2.32 -0.92 -5.15
CA LYS A 48 2.37 0.54 -5.10
C LYS A 48 0.97 1.10 -5.25
N VAL A 49 0.58 1.97 -4.34
CA VAL A 49 -0.75 2.57 -4.35
C VAL A 49 -0.65 4.07 -4.12
N ARG A 50 -1.71 4.78 -4.49
CA ARG A 50 -1.94 6.17 -4.11
C ARG A 50 -3.04 6.21 -3.06
N LEU A 51 -2.81 6.92 -1.98
CA LEU A 51 -3.81 7.11 -0.93
C LEU A 51 -4.76 8.25 -1.29
N THR A 52 -5.88 8.31 -0.56
CA THR A 52 -6.89 9.36 -0.80
C THR A 52 -6.36 10.76 -0.54
N ASP A 53 -5.31 10.89 0.28
CA ASP A 53 -4.67 12.19 0.55
C ASP A 53 -3.57 12.53 -0.46
N GLY A 54 -3.35 11.69 -1.47
CA GLY A 54 -2.36 11.93 -2.52
C GLY A 54 -0.99 11.33 -2.28
N GLN A 55 -0.75 10.74 -1.12
CA GLN A 55 0.54 10.09 -0.85
C GLN A 55 0.66 8.80 -1.64
N VAL A 56 1.88 8.49 -2.09
CA VAL A 56 2.16 7.30 -2.89
C VAL A 56 3.24 6.48 -2.18
N GLY A 57 3.01 5.18 -2.09
CA GLY A 57 3.98 4.27 -1.48
C GLY A 57 3.62 2.82 -1.73
N ARG A 58 4.43 1.92 -1.17
CA ARG A 58 4.21 0.48 -1.31
C ARG A 58 3.56 -0.07 -0.06
N VAL A 59 2.50 -0.85 -0.27
CA VAL A 59 1.75 -1.45 0.84
C VAL A 59 2.61 -2.51 1.52
N GLN A 60 2.75 -2.37 2.84
CA GLN A 60 3.45 -3.35 3.66
C GLN A 60 2.48 -4.18 4.49
N GLU A 61 1.33 -3.60 4.82
CA GLU A 61 0.35 -4.27 5.67
C GLU A 61 -1.04 -3.81 5.27
N ILE A 62 -1.96 -4.76 5.21
CA ILE A 62 -3.38 -4.49 4.95
C ILE A 62 -4.10 -4.64 6.28
N LYS A 63 -4.73 -3.55 6.74
CA LYS A 63 -5.44 -3.57 8.01
C LYS A 63 -6.73 -4.38 7.89
N PRO A 64 -7.14 -5.06 8.97
CA PRO A 64 -8.43 -5.75 8.97
C PRO A 64 -9.55 -4.77 8.69
N HIS A 65 -10.52 -5.21 7.92
CA HIS A 65 -11.74 -4.45 7.69
C HIS A 65 -12.57 -4.44 8.96
N GLN A 66 -13.06 -3.28 9.35
CA GLN A 66 -13.90 -3.15 10.54
C GLN A 66 -15.28 -2.65 10.19
#